data_e3e3c9776576bfcb6b5e99e7471d567e
#
_entry.id   e3e3c9776576bfcb6b5e99e7471d567e
#
_cell.length_a   1.000
_cell.length_b   1.000
_cell.length_c   1.000
_cell.angle_alpha   90.00
_cell.angle_beta   90.00
_cell.angle_gamma   90.00
#
_symmetry.space_group_name_H-M   'P 1'
#
loop_
_entity.id
_entity.type
_entity.pdbx_description
1 polymer ?
#
loop_
_entity_poly.entity_id
_entity_poly.type
_entity_poly.pdbx_seq_one_letter_code
_entity_poly.pdbx_strand_id
1 'polypeptide(L)'
;MKKIILFLTLLSVGATAQNQSVSFKKNDAEKKIDVLIGGKYFTSYFYPGESVLKKAVLFPILSAKGTTITRGYPIAPRAGERTDHPHHVGMWLNYEDVNGYDYWNNSTAIVKSLQSHKMGTIFHDAVLSTKSNKSTGELVVTATWVDDDGKGQKVLSEKTTYVFSGTSDTRTVDRITTLTAISDLVVFKDVKDGMFAIRLARQLEIPSNKPDVFTDAHGVETKVPVLDNTGVSGDYISSEGIKGEAVWSTRATWMNLTGVMDNHPINVAIFDHPSNVSYPSYWHARGYGLFAVNPLGAKVFSNGKDVRNLTLKKGESVTFRYRTLIADKNMSKSELDLMQSKFAKEVK
;
A
#
# COMPACT_ATOMS: atom_id res chain seq x y z
N MET A 1 -35.35 -60.12 -4.59
CA MET A 1 -34.72 -59.24 -3.55
C MET A 1 -34.15 -58.00 -4.27
N LYS A 2 -34.87 -56.85 -4.13
CA LYS A 2 -34.42 -55.58 -4.72
C LYS A 2 -33.44 -54.89 -3.76
N LYS A 3 -32.18 -54.66 -4.14
CA LYS A 3 -31.19 -53.88 -3.37
C LYS A 3 -31.47 -52.41 -3.60
N ILE A 4 -31.88 -51.70 -2.51
CA ILE A 4 -31.97 -50.24 -2.51
C ILE A 4 -30.57 -49.71 -2.19
N ILE A 5 -29.97 -49.00 -3.14
CA ILE A 5 -28.72 -48.27 -2.94
C ILE A 5 -29.08 -46.85 -2.50
N LEU A 6 -28.81 -46.57 -1.22
CA LEU A 6 -29.00 -45.24 -0.64
C LEU A 6 -27.79 -44.35 -1.02
N PHE A 7 -28.01 -43.37 -1.89
CA PHE A 7 -27.00 -42.34 -2.18
C PHE A 7 -27.02 -41.30 -1.06
N LEU A 8 -26.00 -41.32 -0.21
CA LEU A 8 -25.74 -40.23 0.73
C LEU A 8 -25.04 -39.10 0.00
N THR A 9 -25.74 -38.02 -0.34
CA THR A 9 -25.18 -36.77 -0.80
C THR A 9 -24.60 -36.03 0.39
N LEU A 10 -23.25 -36.01 0.55
CA LEU A 10 -22.58 -35.11 1.47
C LEU A 10 -22.68 -33.67 0.94
N LEU A 11 -23.59 -32.89 1.51
CA LEU A 11 -23.57 -31.45 1.38
C LEU A 11 -22.37 -30.90 2.19
N SER A 12 -21.30 -30.55 1.52
CA SER A 12 -20.22 -29.77 2.11
C SER A 12 -20.72 -28.34 2.31
N VAL A 13 -21.20 -28.05 3.53
CA VAL A 13 -21.43 -26.67 3.96
C VAL A 13 -20.04 -26.00 4.10
N GLY A 14 -19.65 -25.26 3.09
CA GLY A 14 -18.47 -24.42 3.18
C GLY A 14 -18.68 -23.38 4.29
N ALA A 15 -18.06 -23.58 5.45
CA ALA A 15 -18.08 -22.59 6.52
C ALA A 15 -17.39 -21.31 6.01
N THR A 16 -18.17 -20.25 5.74
CA THR A 16 -17.62 -18.93 5.46
C THR A 16 -16.94 -18.42 6.73
N ALA A 17 -15.65 -18.15 6.66
CA ALA A 17 -14.90 -17.62 7.79
C ALA A 17 -15.53 -16.29 8.24
N GLN A 18 -15.98 -16.26 9.52
CA GLN A 18 -16.65 -15.09 10.09
C GLN A 18 -15.64 -13.97 10.34
N ASN A 19 -16.04 -12.74 10.06
CA ASN A 19 -15.26 -11.55 10.41
C ASN A 19 -15.05 -11.46 11.93
N GLN A 20 -13.85 -11.08 12.33
CA GLN A 20 -13.44 -10.90 13.71
C GLN A 20 -13.62 -9.44 14.15
N SER A 21 -13.76 -9.23 15.46
CA SER A 21 -13.85 -7.89 16.05
C SER A 21 -12.57 -7.11 15.79
N VAL A 22 -12.71 -5.79 15.57
CA VAL A 22 -11.57 -4.87 15.42
C VAL A 22 -11.56 -3.91 16.60
N SER A 23 -10.39 -3.68 17.16
CA SER A 23 -10.18 -2.72 18.26
C SER A 23 -8.90 -1.92 18.04
N PHE A 24 -8.83 -0.77 18.70
CA PHE A 24 -7.72 0.17 18.60
C PHE A 24 -7.10 0.40 19.98
N LYS A 25 -5.77 0.51 20.02
CA LYS A 25 -5.01 0.87 21.22
C LYS A 25 -4.11 2.06 20.90
N LYS A 26 -4.42 3.20 21.48
CA LYS A 26 -3.60 4.41 21.33
C LYS A 26 -2.33 4.30 22.16
N ASN A 27 -1.20 4.69 21.57
CA ASN A 27 0.09 4.81 22.25
C ASN A 27 0.70 6.16 21.87
N ASP A 28 0.43 7.16 22.69
CA ASP A 28 0.89 8.54 22.45
C ASP A 28 2.42 8.67 22.59
N ALA A 29 3.04 7.90 23.48
CA ALA A 29 4.50 7.92 23.68
C ALA A 29 5.25 7.46 22.42
N GLU A 30 4.74 6.46 21.73
CA GLU A 30 5.31 5.96 20.47
C GLU A 30 4.68 6.60 19.23
N LYS A 31 3.75 7.54 19.40
CA LYS A 31 3.02 8.21 18.31
C LYS A 31 2.43 7.23 17.32
N LYS A 32 1.60 6.31 17.81
CA LYS A 32 0.93 5.28 17.00
C LYS A 32 -0.43 4.88 17.54
N ILE A 33 -1.26 4.31 16.65
CA ILE A 33 -2.51 3.64 16.98
C ILE A 33 -2.37 2.19 16.53
N ASP A 34 -2.30 1.27 17.48
CA ASP A 34 -2.29 -0.16 17.19
C ASP A 34 -3.70 -0.62 16.81
N VAL A 35 -3.77 -1.45 15.77
CA VAL A 35 -4.99 -2.08 15.26
C VAL A 35 -4.94 -3.56 15.58
N LEU A 36 -5.95 -4.06 16.31
CA LEU A 36 -6.08 -5.46 16.65
C LEU A 36 -7.32 -6.04 15.96
N ILE A 37 -7.19 -7.26 15.42
CA ILE A 37 -8.28 -8.01 14.80
C ILE A 37 -8.38 -9.37 15.50
N GLY A 38 -9.54 -9.68 16.07
CA GLY A 38 -9.71 -10.88 16.92
C GLY A 38 -8.77 -10.87 18.15
N GLY A 39 -8.46 -9.69 18.69
CA GLY A 39 -7.53 -9.52 19.80
C GLY A 39 -6.05 -9.66 19.43
N LYS A 40 -5.72 -10.01 18.18
CA LYS A 40 -4.34 -10.14 17.69
C LYS A 40 -3.90 -8.85 17.01
N TYR A 41 -2.64 -8.45 17.26
CA TYR A 41 -2.03 -7.31 16.59
C TYR A 41 -1.96 -7.52 15.07
N PHE A 42 -2.35 -6.50 14.32
CA PHE A 42 -2.34 -6.50 12.85
C PHE A 42 -1.36 -5.47 12.28
N THR A 43 -1.50 -4.23 12.69
CA THR A 43 -0.66 -3.10 12.22
C THR A 43 -0.77 -1.93 13.17
N SER A 44 0.07 -0.91 12.98
CA SER A 44 -0.10 0.39 13.62
C SER A 44 -0.22 1.49 12.57
N TYR A 45 -1.13 2.43 12.78
CA TYR A 45 -1.01 3.74 12.17
C TYR A 45 0.11 4.48 12.90
N PHE A 46 1.26 4.61 12.24
CA PHE A 46 2.50 5.12 12.81
C PHE A 46 2.81 6.50 12.25
N TYR A 47 2.92 7.50 13.16
CA TYR A 47 3.14 8.91 12.84
C TYR A 47 4.25 9.51 13.72
N PRO A 48 5.49 9.00 13.65
CA PRO A 48 6.54 9.28 14.62
C PRO A 48 7.06 10.73 14.58
N GLY A 49 6.70 11.48 13.55
CA GLY A 49 7.16 12.84 13.28
C GLY A 49 8.26 12.88 12.22
N GLU A 50 8.51 14.08 11.70
CA GLU A 50 9.36 14.32 10.53
C GLU A 50 10.83 13.95 10.74
N SER A 51 11.31 13.92 11.98
CA SER A 51 12.67 13.48 12.31
C SER A 51 12.89 11.97 12.12
N VAL A 52 11.81 11.19 11.99
CA VAL A 52 11.85 9.74 11.77
C VAL A 52 11.28 9.39 10.39
N LEU A 53 10.07 9.88 10.07
CA LEU A 53 9.41 9.69 8.78
C LEU A 53 8.78 10.98 8.28
N LYS A 54 8.84 11.21 6.98
CA LYS A 54 8.27 12.40 6.33
C LYS A 54 6.77 12.26 6.01
N LYS A 55 6.13 11.19 6.49
CA LYS A 55 4.70 10.89 6.35
C LYS A 55 4.26 9.84 7.37
N ALA A 56 2.99 9.78 7.68
CA ALA A 56 2.41 8.68 8.44
C ALA A 56 2.20 7.44 7.55
N VAL A 57 2.30 6.25 8.14
CA VAL A 57 2.23 4.97 7.44
C VAL A 57 1.47 3.93 8.26
N LEU A 58 1.01 2.84 7.64
CA LEU A 58 0.67 1.60 8.36
C LEU A 58 1.92 0.73 8.43
N PHE A 59 2.45 0.51 9.64
CA PHE A 59 3.69 -0.25 9.85
C PHE A 59 3.82 -0.80 11.28
N PRO A 60 4.38 -2.02 11.47
CA PRO A 60 4.48 -3.07 10.45
C PRO A 60 3.09 -3.61 10.07
N ILE A 61 2.99 -4.41 9.00
CA ILE A 61 1.76 -5.09 8.63
C ILE A 61 1.98 -6.59 8.75
N LEU A 62 1.08 -7.27 9.47
CA LEU A 62 1.14 -8.71 9.71
C LEU A 62 -0.01 -9.42 8.99
N SER A 63 0.22 -10.65 8.58
CA SER A 63 -0.84 -11.56 8.14
C SER A 63 -1.73 -11.99 9.31
N ALA A 64 -2.81 -12.73 9.04
CA ALA A 64 -3.68 -13.25 10.09
C ALA A 64 -3.00 -14.27 11.01
N LYS A 65 -1.97 -14.96 10.49
CA LYS A 65 -1.12 -15.89 11.27
C LYS A 65 0.02 -15.19 12.00
N GLY A 66 0.22 -13.89 11.80
CA GLY A 66 1.23 -13.10 12.49
C GLY A 66 2.56 -12.94 11.73
N THR A 67 2.64 -13.41 10.49
CA THR A 67 3.83 -13.18 9.65
C THR A 67 3.92 -11.73 9.21
N THR A 68 5.07 -11.08 9.43
CA THR A 68 5.29 -9.69 9.02
C THR A 68 5.56 -9.62 7.52
N ILE A 69 4.62 -9.06 6.76
CA ILE A 69 4.68 -9.00 5.28
C ILE A 69 5.39 -7.75 4.74
N THR A 70 5.60 -6.73 5.56
CA THR A 70 6.30 -5.49 5.14
C THR A 70 7.79 -5.57 5.44
N ARG A 71 8.61 -4.90 4.59
CA ARG A 71 10.04 -4.71 4.84
C ARG A 71 10.25 -3.91 6.14
N GLY A 72 11.25 -4.30 6.93
CA GLY A 72 11.56 -3.62 8.20
C GLY A 72 12.36 -2.33 8.04
N TYR A 73 13.30 -2.27 7.07
CA TYR A 73 14.14 -1.09 6.85
C TYR A 73 13.33 0.15 6.44
N PRO A 74 13.67 1.35 6.93
CA PRO A 74 14.75 1.69 7.87
C PRO A 74 14.33 1.64 9.36
N ILE A 75 13.06 1.39 9.69
CA ILE A 75 12.51 1.55 11.05
C ILE A 75 12.90 0.38 11.97
N ALA A 76 12.77 -0.85 11.46
CA ALA A 76 13.08 -2.10 12.16
C ALA A 76 13.83 -3.05 11.23
N PRO A 77 15.10 -2.76 10.85
CA PRO A 77 15.84 -3.54 9.87
C PRO A 77 15.98 -5.01 10.27
N ARG A 78 15.84 -5.90 9.29
CA ARG A 78 16.04 -7.35 9.47
C ARG A 78 17.15 -7.84 8.56
N ALA A 79 17.86 -8.88 8.99
CA ALA A 79 18.92 -9.48 8.21
C ALA A 79 18.40 -9.97 6.84
N GLY A 80 19.19 -9.77 5.78
CA GLY A 80 18.86 -10.19 4.42
C GLY A 80 17.87 -9.29 3.67
N GLU A 81 17.29 -8.26 4.30
CA GLU A 81 16.46 -7.27 3.60
C GLU A 81 17.32 -6.23 2.88
N ARG A 82 16.74 -5.70 1.80
CA ARG A 82 17.33 -4.57 1.06
C ARG A 82 17.28 -3.30 1.88
N THR A 83 18.31 -2.47 1.79
CA THR A 83 18.45 -1.18 2.48
C THR A 83 18.34 0.02 1.52
N ASP A 84 17.82 -0.21 0.31
CA ASP A 84 17.51 0.79 -0.68
C ASP A 84 16.22 1.57 -0.35
N HIS A 85 15.99 2.70 -1.02
CA HIS A 85 14.75 3.49 -0.94
C HIS A 85 14.25 3.65 0.52
N PRO A 86 14.94 4.42 1.36
CA PRO A 86 14.60 4.57 2.78
C PRO A 86 13.22 5.21 3.01
N HIS A 87 12.66 5.85 1.98
CA HIS A 87 11.31 6.42 1.98
C HIS A 87 10.19 5.38 1.76
N HIS A 88 10.50 4.15 1.34
CA HIS A 88 9.52 3.06 1.18
C HIS A 88 9.30 2.33 2.51
N VAL A 89 8.34 2.78 3.32
CA VAL A 89 8.04 2.23 4.64
C VAL A 89 6.58 1.80 4.74
N GLY A 90 6.33 0.54 5.08
CA GLY A 90 5.00 0.03 5.35
C GLY A 90 4.04 0.17 4.17
N MET A 91 2.84 0.72 4.44
CA MET A 91 1.82 1.09 3.46
C MET A 91 1.55 2.59 3.58
N TRP A 92 1.61 3.31 2.45
CA TRP A 92 1.50 4.77 2.44
C TRP A 92 0.76 5.31 1.21
N LEU A 93 0.44 6.62 1.24
CA LEU A 93 -0.04 7.40 0.09
C LEU A 93 0.71 8.72 0.07
N ASN A 94 1.34 9.03 -1.05
CA ASN A 94 1.96 10.32 -1.37
C ASN A 94 2.28 10.39 -2.87
N TYR A 95 2.94 11.47 -3.32
CA TYR A 95 3.18 11.71 -4.74
C TYR A 95 4.50 12.45 -4.97
N GLU A 96 5.16 12.18 -6.11
CA GLU A 96 6.49 12.71 -6.44
C GLU A 96 6.46 14.20 -6.78
N ASP A 97 5.49 14.69 -7.56
CA ASP A 97 5.48 16.10 -7.97
C ASP A 97 4.12 16.76 -7.70
N VAL A 98 4.07 17.53 -6.60
CA VAL A 98 2.95 18.43 -6.27
C VAL A 98 3.49 19.86 -6.19
N ASN A 99 3.13 20.70 -7.15
CA ASN A 99 3.66 22.06 -7.31
C ASN A 99 5.20 22.13 -7.41
N GLY A 100 5.85 21.08 -7.95
CA GLY A 100 7.30 20.99 -8.08
C GLY A 100 8.04 20.52 -6.82
N TYR A 101 7.30 20.00 -5.82
CA TYR A 101 7.88 19.43 -4.62
C TYR A 101 7.62 17.93 -4.55
N ASP A 102 8.65 17.18 -4.16
CA ASP A 102 8.65 15.72 -4.08
C ASP A 102 8.30 15.27 -2.66
N TYR A 103 7.12 14.66 -2.50
CA TYR A 103 6.66 14.06 -1.24
C TYR A 103 6.92 12.56 -1.20
N TRP A 104 7.23 11.94 -2.37
CA TRP A 104 7.45 10.51 -2.45
C TRP A 104 8.85 10.10 -1.97
N ASN A 105 9.88 10.71 -2.54
CA ASN A 105 11.27 10.32 -2.30
C ASN A 105 11.85 10.90 -1.00
N ASN A 106 11.13 11.78 -0.28
CA ASN A 106 11.64 12.41 0.92
C ASN A 106 11.86 11.41 2.06
N SER A 107 13.06 11.44 2.63
CA SER A 107 13.46 10.60 3.76
C SER A 107 14.53 11.30 4.60
N THR A 108 14.50 11.06 5.91
CA THR A 108 15.53 11.52 6.85
C THR A 108 16.91 10.90 6.62
N ALA A 109 16.96 9.73 5.96
CA ALA A 109 18.22 9.07 5.62
C ALA A 109 18.92 9.68 4.42
N ILE A 110 18.24 10.48 3.57
CA ILE A 110 18.83 11.11 2.40
C ILE A 110 19.52 12.39 2.83
N VAL A 111 20.84 12.46 2.63
CA VAL A 111 21.64 13.67 2.92
C VAL A 111 21.12 14.82 2.05
N LYS A 112 20.84 15.96 2.67
CA LYS A 112 20.22 17.12 1.99
C LYS A 112 20.96 17.57 0.72
N SER A 113 22.28 17.51 0.71
CA SER A 113 23.11 17.84 -0.46
C SER A 113 22.98 16.85 -1.63
N LEU A 114 22.41 15.66 -1.38
CA LEU A 114 22.18 14.61 -2.39
C LEU A 114 20.72 14.55 -2.86
N GLN A 115 19.84 15.40 -2.32
CA GLN A 115 18.47 15.50 -2.80
C GLN A 115 18.43 16.13 -4.18
N SER A 116 17.92 15.40 -5.16
CA SER A 116 17.81 15.87 -6.56
C SER A 116 16.61 16.79 -6.77
N HIS A 117 15.63 16.77 -5.87
CA HIS A 117 14.38 17.51 -5.98
C HIS A 117 14.13 18.38 -4.75
N LYS A 118 13.28 19.40 -4.91
CA LYS A 118 12.72 20.12 -3.77
C LYS A 118 11.77 19.18 -3.05
N MET A 119 11.93 19.00 -1.75
CA MET A 119 11.18 18.04 -0.96
C MET A 119 9.97 18.66 -0.29
N GLY A 120 8.90 17.89 -0.16
CA GLY A 120 7.75 18.19 0.67
C GLY A 120 7.61 17.19 1.82
N THR A 121 6.91 17.58 2.89
CA THR A 121 6.66 16.75 4.08
C THR A 121 5.18 16.68 4.39
N ILE A 122 4.68 15.52 4.81
CA ILE A 122 3.28 15.30 5.21
C ILE A 122 3.23 15.14 6.71
N PHE A 123 2.66 16.14 7.39
CA PHE A 123 2.51 16.15 8.85
C PHE A 123 1.18 15.52 9.24
N HIS A 124 1.22 14.58 10.19
CA HIS A 124 0.01 14.13 10.86
C HIS A 124 -0.52 15.25 11.74
N ASP A 125 -1.79 15.63 11.58
CA ASP A 125 -2.42 16.68 12.39
C ASP A 125 -3.19 16.09 13.57
N ALA A 126 -4.11 15.16 13.31
CA ALA A 126 -4.99 14.62 14.35
C ALA A 126 -5.56 13.24 14.02
N VAL A 127 -5.88 12.51 15.08
CA VAL A 127 -6.81 11.37 15.06
C VAL A 127 -8.20 11.91 15.39
N LEU A 128 -9.09 11.93 14.40
CA LEU A 128 -10.45 12.46 14.57
C LEU A 128 -11.38 11.47 15.28
N SER A 129 -11.27 10.19 14.95
CA SER A 129 -12.08 9.14 15.57
C SER A 129 -11.48 7.75 15.39
N THR A 130 -11.81 6.86 16.34
CA THR A 130 -11.68 5.41 16.24
C THR A 130 -13.03 4.79 16.58
N LYS A 131 -13.53 3.89 15.74
CA LYS A 131 -14.76 3.15 15.99
C LYS A 131 -14.50 1.65 15.88
N SER A 132 -14.75 0.93 16.95
CA SER A 132 -14.58 -0.52 17.06
C SER A 132 -15.91 -1.23 16.92
N ASN A 133 -15.99 -2.25 16.04
CA ASN A 133 -17.18 -3.05 15.82
C ASN A 133 -16.83 -4.55 15.83
N LYS A 134 -17.90 -5.40 15.82
CA LYS A 134 -17.76 -6.87 15.83
C LYS A 134 -17.13 -7.43 14.53
N SER A 135 -17.14 -6.68 13.43
CA SER A 135 -16.69 -7.16 12.11
C SER A 135 -15.76 -6.17 11.38
N THR A 136 -15.73 -4.91 11.81
CA THR A 136 -14.94 -3.83 11.20
C THR A 136 -14.45 -2.86 12.26
N GLY A 137 -13.40 -2.11 11.95
CA GLY A 137 -12.96 -0.94 12.73
C GLY A 137 -12.67 0.23 11.81
N GLU A 138 -12.98 1.44 12.24
CA GLU A 138 -12.74 2.66 11.48
C GLU A 138 -11.77 3.56 12.25
N LEU A 139 -10.75 4.06 11.56
CA LEU A 139 -9.82 5.09 12.03
C LEU A 139 -9.86 6.26 11.06
N VAL A 140 -10.18 7.45 11.57
CA VAL A 140 -10.18 8.69 10.78
C VAL A 140 -9.07 9.62 11.26
N VAL A 141 -8.21 10.04 10.33
CA VAL A 141 -7.06 10.90 10.61
C VAL A 141 -7.01 12.07 9.64
N THR A 142 -6.30 13.12 10.03
CA THR A 142 -5.97 14.25 9.16
C THR A 142 -4.48 14.49 9.10
N ALA A 143 -4.03 15.05 7.98
CA ALA A 143 -2.65 15.44 7.73
C ALA A 143 -2.59 16.69 6.85
N THR A 144 -1.47 17.40 6.91
CA THR A 144 -1.18 18.58 6.08
C THR A 144 0.08 18.33 5.25
N TRP A 145 -0.01 18.56 3.94
CA TRP A 145 1.14 18.52 3.03
C TRP A 145 1.78 19.90 2.98
N VAL A 146 3.05 19.98 3.31
CA VAL A 146 3.82 21.23 3.40
C VAL A 146 5.03 21.12 2.49
N ASP A 147 5.26 22.15 1.67
CA ASP A 147 6.40 22.23 0.78
C ASP A 147 7.71 22.62 1.50
N ASP A 148 8.81 22.81 0.77
CA ASP A 148 10.13 23.17 1.27
C ASP A 148 10.58 22.35 2.49
N ASP A 149 10.51 21.01 2.35
CA ASP A 149 10.87 20.04 3.41
C ASP A 149 10.12 20.28 4.74
N GLY A 150 8.86 20.74 4.64
CA GLY A 150 8.01 21.01 5.78
C GLY A 150 8.17 22.40 6.40
N LYS A 151 8.94 23.28 5.78
CA LYS A 151 9.19 24.66 6.26
C LYS A 151 8.44 25.73 5.47
N GLY A 152 7.84 25.36 4.35
CA GLY A 152 7.20 26.27 3.42
C GLY A 152 5.69 26.43 3.66
N GLN A 153 4.93 26.46 2.56
CA GLN A 153 3.51 26.68 2.59
C GLN A 153 2.71 25.38 2.75
N LYS A 154 1.54 25.47 3.37
CA LYS A 154 0.56 24.39 3.36
C LYS A 154 -0.07 24.30 1.98
N VAL A 155 0.09 23.15 1.32
CA VAL A 155 -0.35 22.92 -0.05
C VAL A 155 -1.69 22.19 -0.09
N LEU A 156 -1.81 21.09 0.68
CA LEU A 156 -2.99 20.24 0.74
C LEU A 156 -3.35 19.92 2.19
N SER A 157 -4.64 19.82 2.47
CA SER A 157 -5.15 19.07 3.62
C SER A 157 -5.54 17.67 3.17
N GLU A 158 -5.23 16.69 4.01
CA GLU A 158 -5.58 15.29 3.83
C GLU A 158 -6.54 14.85 4.93
N LYS A 159 -7.63 14.18 4.53
CA LYS A 159 -8.48 13.41 5.44
C LYS A 159 -8.48 11.97 4.97
N THR A 160 -8.00 11.05 5.80
CA THR A 160 -7.97 9.63 5.49
C THR A 160 -8.86 8.85 6.45
N THR A 161 -9.73 8.02 5.89
CA THR A 161 -10.49 6.99 6.61
C THR A 161 -9.88 5.64 6.27
N TYR A 162 -9.43 4.93 7.30
CA TYR A 162 -9.08 3.52 7.21
C TYR A 162 -10.24 2.68 7.74
N VAL A 163 -10.62 1.63 6.99
CA VAL A 163 -11.56 0.61 7.47
C VAL A 163 -10.83 -0.73 7.52
N PHE A 164 -10.74 -1.30 8.70
CA PHE A 164 -10.06 -2.56 8.96
C PHE A 164 -11.08 -3.68 9.15
N SER A 165 -10.80 -4.84 8.58
CA SER A 165 -11.56 -6.07 8.82
C SER A 165 -10.66 -7.29 8.64
N GLY A 166 -11.13 -8.46 9.04
CA GLY A 166 -10.39 -9.70 8.85
C GLY A 166 -11.10 -10.91 9.42
N THR A 167 -10.65 -12.08 8.99
CA THR A 167 -11.10 -13.38 9.43
C THR A 167 -9.94 -14.12 10.11
N SER A 168 -10.05 -15.43 10.32
CA SER A 168 -8.96 -16.28 10.82
C SER A 168 -7.73 -16.33 9.89
N ASP A 169 -7.94 -16.09 8.59
CA ASP A 169 -6.94 -16.25 7.54
C ASP A 169 -6.78 -15.04 6.61
N THR A 170 -7.49 -13.94 6.89
CA THR A 170 -7.39 -12.71 6.08
C THR A 170 -7.28 -11.46 6.94
N ARG A 171 -6.70 -10.43 6.36
CA ARG A 171 -6.70 -9.03 6.84
C ARG A 171 -7.03 -8.12 5.66
N THR A 172 -7.89 -7.14 5.89
CA THR A 172 -8.30 -6.18 4.87
C THR A 172 -8.17 -4.76 5.40
N VAL A 173 -7.64 -3.87 4.57
CA VAL A 173 -7.57 -2.43 4.84
C VAL A 173 -8.16 -1.70 3.65
N ASP A 174 -9.23 -0.95 3.87
CA ASP A 174 -9.67 0.09 2.94
C ASP A 174 -9.02 1.41 3.33
N ARG A 175 -8.39 2.07 2.40
CA ARG A 175 -7.92 3.45 2.54
C ARG A 175 -8.74 4.35 1.64
N ILE A 176 -9.41 5.34 2.24
CA ILE A 176 -10.19 6.37 1.56
C ILE A 176 -9.57 7.70 1.94
N THR A 177 -8.87 8.31 0.99
CA THR A 177 -8.13 9.56 1.22
C THR A 177 -8.69 10.68 0.36
N THR A 178 -9.14 11.75 0.99
CA THR A 178 -9.53 12.99 0.32
C THR A 178 -8.43 14.03 0.51
N LEU A 179 -7.91 14.53 -0.60
CA LEU A 179 -6.95 15.63 -0.66
C LEU A 179 -7.70 16.90 -1.10
N THR A 180 -7.58 17.97 -0.31
CA THR A 180 -8.22 19.26 -0.59
C THR A 180 -7.16 20.34 -0.74
N ALA A 181 -7.21 21.11 -1.81
CA ALA A 181 -6.27 22.20 -2.07
C ALA A 181 -6.42 23.34 -1.06
N ILE A 182 -5.32 23.68 -0.36
CA ILE A 182 -5.20 24.85 0.53
C ILE A 182 -4.63 26.03 -0.26
N SER A 183 -3.60 25.77 -1.09
CA SER A 183 -3.02 26.77 -1.99
C SER A 183 -4.03 27.14 -3.09
N ASP A 184 -3.88 28.31 -3.68
CA ASP A 184 -4.78 28.82 -4.74
C ASP A 184 -4.85 27.88 -5.94
N LEU A 185 -3.74 27.22 -6.26
CA LEU A 185 -3.63 26.20 -7.30
C LEU A 185 -2.71 25.08 -6.84
N VAL A 186 -3.15 23.83 -6.96
CA VAL A 186 -2.36 22.63 -6.74
C VAL A 186 -2.32 21.80 -8.01
N VAL A 187 -1.11 21.51 -8.49
CA VAL A 187 -0.87 20.72 -9.70
C VAL A 187 -0.09 19.46 -9.34
N PHE A 188 -0.72 18.32 -9.53
CA PHE A 188 -0.03 17.03 -9.56
C PHE A 188 0.44 16.81 -10.99
N LYS A 189 1.74 16.88 -11.23
CA LYS A 189 2.29 16.59 -12.57
C LYS A 189 2.30 15.09 -12.82
N ASP A 190 2.18 14.73 -14.10
CA ASP A 190 2.27 13.34 -14.53
C ASP A 190 3.70 12.81 -14.36
N VAL A 191 3.91 12.03 -13.30
CA VAL A 191 5.21 11.43 -12.93
C VAL A 191 5.06 9.97 -12.52
N LYS A 192 6.16 9.25 -12.50
CA LYS A 192 6.21 7.81 -12.25
C LYS A 192 5.83 7.44 -10.82
N ASP A 193 6.32 8.17 -9.82
CA ASP A 193 6.30 7.76 -8.42
C ASP A 193 5.07 8.33 -7.66
N GLY A 194 4.13 7.47 -7.40
CA GLY A 194 2.83 7.70 -6.77
C GLY A 194 2.00 6.43 -6.84
N MET A 195 0.80 6.38 -6.38
CA MET A 195 0.10 7.26 -5.42
C MET A 195 -0.03 6.50 -4.10
N PHE A 196 -0.50 5.24 -4.18
CA PHE A 196 -0.70 4.33 -3.06
C PHE A 196 0.24 3.13 -3.18
N ALA A 197 0.97 2.80 -2.11
CA ALA A 197 1.98 1.76 -2.16
C ALA A 197 2.15 1.00 -0.84
N ILE A 198 2.73 -0.21 -0.97
CA ILE A 198 3.25 -1.01 0.11
C ILE A 198 4.66 -1.48 -0.24
N ARG A 199 5.59 -1.49 0.73
CA ARG A 199 6.89 -2.11 0.58
C ARG A 199 6.92 -3.45 1.29
N LEU A 200 7.09 -4.51 0.51
CA LEU A 200 7.01 -5.89 0.97
C LEU A 200 8.35 -6.43 1.47
N ALA A 201 8.29 -7.45 2.31
CA ALA A 201 9.43 -8.17 2.84
C ALA A 201 10.21 -8.90 1.74
N ARG A 202 11.50 -9.17 1.97
CA ARG A 202 12.41 -9.82 1.02
C ARG A 202 11.84 -11.12 0.43
N GLN A 203 11.18 -11.94 1.23
CA GLN A 203 10.60 -13.23 0.80
C GLN A 203 9.49 -13.07 -0.26
N LEU A 204 8.85 -11.90 -0.32
CA LEU A 204 7.81 -11.55 -1.29
C LEU A 204 8.34 -10.76 -2.49
N GLU A 205 9.65 -10.61 -2.65
CA GLU A 205 10.25 -10.10 -3.88
C GLU A 205 10.24 -11.17 -4.98
N ILE A 206 10.31 -10.75 -6.24
CA ILE A 206 10.51 -11.68 -7.36
C ILE A 206 11.98 -12.14 -7.34
N PRO A 207 12.26 -13.46 -7.38
CA PRO A 207 13.64 -13.94 -7.49
C PRO A 207 14.32 -13.38 -8.75
N SER A 208 15.53 -12.83 -8.60
CA SER A 208 16.28 -12.24 -9.71
C SER A 208 17.73 -12.73 -9.70
N ASN A 209 18.21 -13.17 -10.85
CA ASN A 209 19.60 -13.53 -11.10
C ASN A 209 20.36 -12.45 -11.85
N LYS A 210 19.81 -11.21 -11.89
CA LYS A 210 20.43 -10.06 -12.53
C LYS A 210 20.85 -9.05 -11.47
N PRO A 211 21.97 -8.34 -11.66
CA PRO A 211 22.28 -7.17 -10.85
C PRO A 211 21.24 -6.08 -11.11
N ASP A 212 21.00 -5.29 -10.08
CA ASP A 212 20.07 -4.17 -10.13
C ASP A 212 20.79 -2.83 -9.93
N VAL A 213 20.09 -1.75 -10.24
CA VAL A 213 20.48 -0.39 -9.86
C VAL A 213 19.40 0.16 -8.93
N PHE A 214 19.78 0.53 -7.73
CA PHE A 214 18.87 1.06 -6.73
C PHE A 214 19.32 2.42 -6.24
N THR A 215 18.36 3.20 -5.75
CA THR A 215 18.67 4.33 -4.89
C THR A 215 19.03 3.77 -3.51
N ASP A 216 20.26 3.95 -3.05
CA ASP A 216 20.72 3.48 -1.76
C ASP A 216 20.12 4.28 -0.58
N ALA A 217 20.57 3.99 0.65
CA ALA A 217 20.11 4.64 1.86
C ALA A 217 20.37 6.16 1.89
N HIS A 218 21.29 6.65 1.08
CA HIS A 218 21.64 8.07 0.97
C HIS A 218 21.01 8.78 -0.23
N GLY A 219 20.16 8.07 -1.00
CA GLY A 219 19.53 8.61 -2.19
C GLY A 219 20.39 8.57 -3.45
N VAL A 220 21.51 7.85 -3.43
CA VAL A 220 22.46 7.72 -4.55
C VAL A 220 22.16 6.44 -5.33
N GLU A 221 22.16 6.54 -6.67
CA GLU A 221 22.08 5.34 -7.52
C GLU A 221 23.32 4.45 -7.29
N THR A 222 23.07 3.21 -6.95
CA THR A 222 24.07 2.21 -6.62
C THR A 222 23.80 0.92 -7.35
N LYS A 223 24.80 0.34 -7.98
CA LYS A 223 24.75 -1.00 -8.56
C LYS A 223 24.76 -2.03 -7.44
N VAL A 224 23.75 -2.88 -7.41
CA VAL A 224 23.62 -3.96 -6.44
C VAL A 224 23.91 -5.28 -7.14
N PRO A 225 24.83 -6.12 -6.62
CA PRO A 225 25.09 -7.44 -7.19
C PRO A 225 23.84 -8.33 -7.04
N VAL A 226 23.85 -9.46 -7.72
CA VAL A 226 22.81 -10.48 -7.53
C VAL A 226 22.74 -10.85 -6.04
N LEU A 227 21.53 -10.75 -5.49
CA LEU A 227 21.26 -11.10 -4.09
C LEU A 227 20.90 -12.59 -3.98
N ASP A 228 21.14 -13.17 -2.80
CA ASP A 228 20.68 -14.52 -2.49
C ASP A 228 19.15 -14.60 -2.56
N ASN A 229 18.62 -15.55 -3.35
CA ASN A 229 17.21 -15.81 -3.54
C ASN A 229 16.66 -16.89 -2.60
N THR A 230 17.43 -17.36 -1.63
CA THR A 230 16.94 -18.36 -0.67
C THR A 230 15.71 -17.85 0.08
N GLY A 231 14.60 -18.59 -0.04
CA GLY A 231 13.31 -18.21 0.56
C GLY A 231 12.56 -17.06 -0.14
N VAL A 232 13.06 -16.56 -1.28
CA VAL A 232 12.39 -15.54 -2.08
C VAL A 232 11.48 -16.23 -3.10
N SER A 233 10.19 -15.85 -3.13
CA SER A 233 9.17 -16.58 -3.90
C SER A 233 8.05 -15.70 -4.46
N GLY A 234 8.21 -14.38 -4.39
CA GLY A 234 7.18 -13.44 -4.85
C GLY A 234 6.91 -13.57 -6.35
N ASP A 235 5.65 -13.48 -6.75
CA ASP A 235 5.23 -13.34 -8.14
C ASP A 235 3.95 -12.53 -8.25
N TYR A 236 3.88 -11.65 -9.24
CA TYR A 236 2.70 -10.82 -9.50
C TYR A 236 1.76 -11.48 -10.52
N ILE A 237 0.46 -11.20 -10.36
CA ILE A 237 -0.57 -11.41 -11.37
C ILE A 237 -1.59 -10.28 -11.33
N SER A 238 -1.95 -9.75 -12.51
CA SER A 238 -2.99 -8.71 -12.65
C SER A 238 -4.36 -9.31 -12.95
N SER A 239 -5.42 -8.47 -12.86
CA SER A 239 -6.78 -8.82 -13.32
C SER A 239 -6.82 -9.25 -14.80
N GLU A 240 -5.87 -8.76 -15.58
CA GLU A 240 -5.72 -9.07 -17.02
C GLU A 240 -4.90 -10.35 -17.27
N GLY A 241 -4.43 -11.02 -16.20
CA GLY A 241 -3.64 -12.25 -16.31
C GLY A 241 -2.16 -12.03 -16.63
N ILE A 242 -1.67 -10.79 -16.65
CA ILE A 242 -0.26 -10.46 -16.83
C ILE A 242 0.50 -10.84 -15.56
N LYS A 243 1.69 -11.42 -15.70
CA LYS A 243 2.47 -11.97 -14.57
C LYS A 243 3.88 -11.40 -14.47
N GLY A 244 4.47 -11.60 -13.29
CA GLY A 244 5.86 -11.26 -13.00
C GLY A 244 6.15 -9.78 -13.17
N GLU A 245 7.33 -9.43 -13.64
CA GLU A 245 7.74 -8.05 -13.89
C GLU A 245 7.00 -7.36 -15.04
N ALA A 246 6.36 -8.13 -15.93
CA ALA A 246 5.57 -7.58 -17.03
C ALA A 246 4.33 -6.80 -16.56
N VAL A 247 3.93 -6.90 -15.29
CA VAL A 247 2.84 -6.12 -14.71
C VAL A 247 3.18 -4.62 -14.59
N TRP A 248 4.47 -4.28 -14.56
CA TRP A 248 4.89 -2.88 -14.54
C TRP A 248 4.37 -2.13 -15.77
N SER A 249 3.88 -0.92 -15.57
CA SER A 249 3.37 -0.08 -16.68
C SER A 249 2.10 -0.63 -17.36
N THR A 250 1.37 -1.56 -16.72
CA THR A 250 0.08 -2.06 -17.21
C THR A 250 -1.08 -1.47 -16.42
N ARG A 251 -2.28 -1.50 -16.99
CA ARG A 251 -3.53 -1.10 -16.35
C ARG A 251 -4.30 -2.35 -15.93
N ALA A 252 -4.80 -2.34 -14.70
CA ALA A 252 -5.58 -3.45 -14.18
C ALA A 252 -6.48 -2.98 -13.04
N THR A 253 -7.61 -3.64 -12.81
CA THR A 253 -8.55 -3.29 -11.75
C THR A 253 -8.09 -3.77 -10.38
N TRP A 254 -7.26 -4.79 -10.36
CA TRP A 254 -6.53 -5.27 -9.18
C TRP A 254 -5.21 -5.91 -9.60
N MET A 255 -4.29 -5.93 -8.66
CA MET A 255 -3.02 -6.65 -8.75
C MET A 255 -2.88 -7.52 -7.51
N ASN A 256 -2.39 -8.74 -7.68
CA ASN A 256 -2.09 -9.66 -6.59
C ASN A 256 -0.63 -10.09 -6.65
N LEU A 257 0.03 -10.10 -5.49
CA LEU A 257 1.34 -10.70 -5.30
C LEU A 257 1.17 -11.95 -4.44
N THR A 258 1.77 -13.06 -4.88
CA THR A 258 1.81 -14.32 -4.14
C THR A 258 3.23 -14.63 -3.72
N GLY A 259 3.38 -15.37 -2.63
CA GLY A 259 4.67 -15.89 -2.18
C GLY A 259 4.49 -16.88 -1.03
N VAL A 260 5.60 -17.35 -0.48
CA VAL A 260 5.63 -18.24 0.69
C VAL A 260 6.46 -17.59 1.77
N MET A 261 5.90 -17.48 2.97
CA MET A 261 6.61 -17.03 4.18
C MET A 261 6.24 -17.95 5.34
N ASP A 262 7.19 -18.25 6.21
CA ASP A 262 6.97 -19.12 7.37
C ASP A 262 6.28 -20.46 7.01
N ASN A 263 6.67 -21.03 5.85
CA ASN A 263 6.14 -22.29 5.28
C ASN A 263 4.63 -22.28 4.95
N HIS A 264 4.02 -21.10 4.72
CA HIS A 264 2.65 -21.03 4.24
C HIS A 264 2.48 -19.97 3.14
N PRO A 265 1.47 -20.12 2.27
CA PRO A 265 1.23 -19.16 1.21
C PRO A 265 0.78 -17.82 1.78
N ILE A 266 1.30 -16.74 1.20
CA ILE A 266 0.87 -15.37 1.44
C ILE A 266 0.38 -14.78 0.12
N ASN A 267 -0.77 -14.14 0.14
CA ASN A 267 -1.28 -13.30 -0.93
C ASN A 267 -1.45 -11.87 -0.42
N VAL A 268 -0.99 -10.91 -1.21
CA VAL A 268 -1.21 -9.48 -1.00
C VAL A 268 -1.85 -8.93 -2.25
N ALA A 269 -3.11 -8.52 -2.19
CA ALA A 269 -3.82 -7.93 -3.31
C ALA A 269 -4.19 -6.48 -3.03
N ILE A 270 -4.01 -5.61 -4.02
CA ILE A 270 -4.49 -4.23 -4.01
C ILE A 270 -5.57 -4.11 -5.08
N PHE A 271 -6.72 -3.52 -4.70
CA PHE A 271 -7.86 -3.25 -5.56
C PHE A 271 -7.99 -1.76 -5.78
N ASP A 272 -8.12 -1.37 -7.06
CA ASP A 272 -8.37 0.00 -7.49
C ASP A 272 -9.88 0.25 -7.57
N HIS A 273 -10.36 1.42 -7.11
CA HIS A 273 -11.80 1.71 -7.10
C HIS A 273 -12.22 2.47 -8.35
N PRO A 274 -13.40 2.15 -8.97
CA PRO A 274 -13.85 2.83 -10.20
C PRO A 274 -14.00 4.34 -10.10
N SER A 275 -14.17 4.89 -8.91
CA SER A 275 -14.24 6.35 -8.70
C SER A 275 -12.88 7.06 -8.69
N ASN A 276 -11.78 6.31 -8.73
CA ASN A 276 -10.45 6.91 -8.79
C ASN A 276 -10.20 7.58 -10.14
N VAL A 277 -9.45 8.65 -10.12
CA VAL A 277 -8.98 9.32 -11.34
C VAL A 277 -8.23 8.31 -12.20
N SER A 278 -8.51 8.29 -13.50
CA SER A 278 -7.86 7.42 -14.51
C SER A 278 -8.04 5.91 -14.29
N TYR A 279 -9.10 5.50 -13.59
CA TYR A 279 -9.44 4.07 -13.42
C TYR A 279 -9.59 3.31 -14.76
N PRO A 280 -9.14 2.06 -14.88
CA PRO A 280 -8.21 1.40 -13.99
C PRO A 280 -6.82 2.05 -14.07
N SER A 281 -6.18 2.20 -12.90
CA SER A 281 -4.89 2.88 -12.79
C SER A 281 -3.73 2.07 -13.39
N TYR A 282 -2.62 2.76 -13.67
CA TYR A 282 -1.36 2.08 -13.98
C TYR A 282 -0.70 1.51 -12.71
N TRP A 283 0.03 0.41 -12.89
CA TRP A 283 0.74 -0.25 -11.79
C TRP A 283 2.23 0.02 -11.84
N HIS A 284 2.76 0.49 -10.73
CA HIS A 284 4.19 0.61 -10.46
C HIS A 284 4.61 -0.51 -9.50
N ALA A 285 4.36 -1.76 -9.91
CA ALA A 285 4.75 -2.96 -9.18
C ALA A 285 6.12 -3.43 -9.69
N ARG A 286 7.06 -3.62 -8.77
CA ARG A 286 8.46 -3.93 -9.07
C ARG A 286 8.92 -5.18 -8.32
N GLY A 287 9.73 -6.00 -8.98
CA GLY A 287 10.24 -7.24 -8.42
C GLY A 287 11.00 -7.09 -7.10
N TYR A 288 11.55 -5.92 -6.81
CA TYR A 288 12.23 -5.62 -5.55
C TYR A 288 11.28 -5.28 -4.38
N GLY A 289 10.01 -5.63 -4.47
CA GLY A 289 9.04 -5.50 -3.38
C GLY A 289 8.35 -4.14 -3.26
N LEU A 290 8.52 -3.21 -4.21
CA LEU A 290 7.63 -2.05 -4.33
C LEU A 290 6.35 -2.49 -5.03
N PHE A 291 5.23 -2.35 -4.35
CA PHE A 291 3.92 -2.66 -4.86
C PHE A 291 3.05 -1.41 -4.81
N ALA A 292 2.99 -0.68 -5.93
CA ALA A 292 2.31 0.61 -6.02
C ALA A 292 1.31 0.66 -7.18
N VAL A 293 0.27 1.49 -7.01
CA VAL A 293 -0.71 1.86 -8.01
C VAL A 293 -0.69 3.38 -8.18
N ASN A 294 -0.53 3.84 -9.43
CA ASN A 294 -0.44 5.26 -9.76
C ASN A 294 -1.48 5.68 -10.81
N PRO A 295 -2.53 6.41 -10.40
CA PRO A 295 -3.55 6.91 -11.32
C PRO A 295 -3.10 8.10 -12.16
N LEU A 296 -1.95 8.72 -11.83
CA LEU A 296 -1.48 9.97 -12.44
C LEU A 296 -0.15 9.83 -13.20
N GLY A 297 0.39 8.60 -13.37
CA GLY A 297 1.68 8.34 -14.04
C GLY A 297 1.55 7.98 -15.52
N ALA A 298 0.52 8.45 -16.21
CA ALA A 298 0.17 8.02 -17.57
C ALA A 298 1.30 8.25 -18.57
N LYS A 299 2.01 9.37 -18.49
CA LYS A 299 3.07 9.73 -19.43
C LYS A 299 4.20 8.69 -19.45
N VAL A 300 4.70 8.32 -18.29
CA VAL A 300 5.79 7.34 -18.18
C VAL A 300 5.30 5.95 -18.58
N PHE A 301 4.16 5.53 -18.02
CA PHE A 301 3.63 4.18 -18.22
C PHE A 301 3.08 3.92 -19.63
N SER A 302 2.70 4.97 -20.38
CA SER A 302 2.27 4.86 -21.77
C SER A 302 3.38 5.14 -22.79
N ASN A 303 4.63 5.34 -22.35
CA ASN A 303 5.72 5.81 -23.20
C ASN A 303 5.38 7.15 -23.92
N GLY A 304 4.78 8.09 -23.20
CA GLY A 304 4.44 9.42 -23.68
C GLY A 304 3.16 9.52 -24.51
N LYS A 305 2.43 8.42 -24.72
CA LYS A 305 1.19 8.41 -25.54
C LYS A 305 0.01 9.07 -24.83
N ASP A 306 -0.01 9.03 -23.52
CA ASP A 306 -1.03 9.61 -22.67
C ASP A 306 -0.39 10.49 -21.60
N VAL A 307 -1.03 11.61 -21.24
CA VAL A 307 -0.55 12.52 -20.18
C VAL A 307 -1.72 12.89 -19.28
N ARG A 308 -1.51 12.79 -17.99
CA ARG A 308 -2.54 13.06 -17.00
C ARG A 308 -2.03 13.94 -15.86
N ASN A 309 -2.14 15.26 -16.01
CA ASN A 309 -1.99 16.16 -14.87
C ASN A 309 -3.34 16.31 -14.15
N LEU A 310 -3.30 16.35 -12.83
CA LEU A 310 -4.45 16.67 -12.00
C LEU A 310 -4.26 18.06 -11.40
N THR A 311 -5.24 18.94 -11.58
CA THR A 311 -5.20 20.30 -11.05
C THR A 311 -6.40 20.53 -10.14
N LEU A 312 -6.15 21.12 -8.97
CA LEU A 312 -7.16 21.50 -7.98
C LEU A 312 -7.02 22.99 -7.68
N LYS A 313 -8.10 23.75 -7.80
CA LYS A 313 -8.19 25.11 -7.28
C LYS A 313 -8.42 25.06 -5.77
N LYS A 314 -8.13 26.14 -5.08
CA LYS A 314 -8.37 26.27 -3.64
C LYS A 314 -9.77 25.82 -3.24
N GLY A 315 -9.84 24.92 -2.27
CA GLY A 315 -11.07 24.29 -1.79
C GLY A 315 -11.58 23.11 -2.62
N GLU A 316 -11.07 22.88 -3.84
CA GLU A 316 -11.38 21.68 -4.61
C GLU A 316 -10.71 20.45 -4.03
N SER A 317 -11.33 19.28 -4.21
CA SER A 317 -10.88 18.03 -3.61
C SER A 317 -10.86 16.88 -4.62
N VAL A 318 -9.97 15.93 -4.38
CA VAL A 318 -9.95 14.63 -5.05
C VAL A 318 -9.94 13.53 -4.00
N THR A 319 -10.64 12.43 -4.27
CA THR A 319 -10.68 11.29 -3.35
C THR A 319 -10.13 10.04 -4.05
N PHE A 320 -9.18 9.38 -3.38
CA PHE A 320 -8.61 8.10 -3.79
C PHE A 320 -9.10 6.98 -2.87
N ARG A 321 -9.46 5.83 -3.45
CA ARG A 321 -9.98 4.66 -2.73
C ARG A 321 -9.23 3.40 -3.16
N TYR A 322 -8.63 2.73 -2.19
CA TYR A 322 -7.91 1.46 -2.41
C TYR A 322 -8.27 0.48 -1.31
N ARG A 323 -8.40 -0.79 -1.70
CA ARG A 323 -8.50 -1.91 -0.75
C ARG A 323 -7.22 -2.74 -0.84
N THR A 324 -6.63 -3.09 0.29
CA THR A 324 -5.57 -4.10 0.38
C THR A 324 -6.10 -5.31 1.13
N LEU A 325 -5.94 -6.49 0.52
CA LEU A 325 -6.17 -7.79 1.14
C LEU A 325 -4.84 -8.46 1.42
N ILE A 326 -4.67 -9.03 2.60
CA ILE A 326 -3.60 -9.97 2.95
C ILE A 326 -4.28 -11.29 3.32
N ALA A 327 -3.90 -12.38 2.68
CA ALA A 327 -4.46 -13.71 2.95
C ALA A 327 -3.36 -14.74 3.18
N ASP A 328 -3.53 -15.56 4.23
CA ASP A 328 -2.66 -16.69 4.57
C ASP A 328 -3.07 -17.97 3.81
N LYS A 329 -3.47 -17.81 2.57
CA LYS A 329 -3.92 -18.86 1.66
C LYS A 329 -3.76 -18.41 0.21
N ASN A 330 -3.76 -19.37 -0.72
CA ASN A 330 -3.84 -19.05 -2.14
C ASN A 330 -5.21 -18.46 -2.48
N MET A 331 -5.21 -17.41 -3.31
CA MET A 331 -6.42 -16.77 -3.83
C MET A 331 -6.53 -17.02 -5.32
N SER A 332 -7.67 -17.51 -5.76
CA SER A 332 -7.97 -17.66 -7.18
C SER A 332 -8.34 -16.32 -7.82
N LYS A 333 -8.17 -16.23 -9.15
CA LYS A 333 -8.63 -15.06 -9.91
C LYS A 333 -10.11 -14.76 -9.68
N SER A 334 -10.97 -15.79 -9.66
CA SER A 334 -12.42 -15.64 -9.46
C SER A 334 -12.76 -15.07 -8.07
N GLU A 335 -12.02 -15.45 -7.01
CA GLU A 335 -12.21 -14.86 -5.68
C GLU A 335 -11.81 -13.38 -5.68
N LEU A 336 -10.69 -13.03 -6.32
CA LEU A 336 -10.23 -11.64 -6.44
C LEU A 336 -11.18 -10.79 -7.30
N ASP A 337 -11.68 -11.31 -8.43
CA ASP A 337 -12.69 -10.64 -9.27
C ASP A 337 -13.99 -10.37 -8.51
N LEU A 338 -14.44 -11.34 -7.68
CA LEU A 338 -15.62 -11.18 -6.84
C LEU A 338 -15.41 -10.10 -5.76
N MET A 339 -14.22 -10.05 -5.15
CA MET A 339 -13.86 -9.02 -4.18
C MET A 339 -13.79 -7.63 -4.82
N GLN A 340 -13.22 -7.52 -6.01
CA GLN A 340 -13.21 -6.28 -6.80
C GLN A 340 -14.64 -5.81 -7.10
N SER A 341 -15.49 -6.72 -7.55
CA SER A 341 -16.90 -6.40 -7.88
C SER A 341 -17.70 -5.92 -6.66
N LYS A 342 -17.39 -6.42 -5.47
CA LYS A 342 -17.98 -5.95 -4.23
C LYS A 342 -17.45 -4.57 -3.84
N PHE A 343 -16.11 -4.41 -3.84
CA PHE A 343 -15.46 -3.14 -3.51
C PHE A 343 -15.88 -2.00 -4.44
N ALA A 344 -16.00 -2.27 -5.74
CA ALA A 344 -16.44 -1.29 -6.74
C ALA A 344 -17.86 -0.72 -6.50
N LYS A 345 -18.69 -1.42 -5.73
CA LYS A 345 -20.06 -0.98 -5.40
C LYS A 345 -20.15 -0.26 -4.05
N GLU A 346 -19.08 -0.26 -3.27
CA GLU A 346 -19.05 0.39 -1.95
C GLU A 346 -18.86 1.90 -2.15
N VAL A 347 -19.94 2.67 -1.94
CA VAL A 347 -19.89 4.14 -1.88
C VAL A 347 -19.79 4.54 -0.41
N LYS A 348 -18.61 4.98 0.02
CA LYS A 348 -18.40 5.54 1.36
C LYS A 348 -17.89 6.97 1.28
#